data_c3bbb933914b873e688cd56bf1beaf13
#
_entry.id   c3bbb933914b873e688cd56bf1beaf13
#
_cell.length_a   1.000
_cell.length_b   1.000
_cell.length_c   1.000
_cell.angle_alpha   90.00
_cell.angle_beta   90.00
_cell.angle_gamma   90.00
#
_symmetry.space_group_name_H-M   'P 1'
#
loop_
_entity.id
_entity.type
_entity.pdbx_description
1 polymer ?
#
loop_
_entity_poly.entity_id
_entity_poly.type
_entity_poly.pdbx_seq_one_letter_code
_entity_poly.pdbx_strand_id
1 'polypeptide(L)'
;EDMLNSEPDMCQRVLFGLPKHMRKNLLDNIVGFMKLRQEELQIYNQFVYDGQPLVPCIEKNQISDDVADALLSIYRELPKPLQFTRDDFIESLDDPETILNTLRVGNASGPIVGFSKGGPLEKYHFDLKFEDKNRGKNNTIFLEPVAIKNGYWGFHGGREIRQLFMMQVQSKGYKFMTSFAMRDVIDERKKNDKNVVFVKKFDPERWDYFRVTL
;
A
#
# COMPACT_ATOMS: atom_id res chain seq x y z
N GLU A 1 -21.60 7.77 -9.55
CA GLU A 1 -21.98 9.19 -9.31
C GLU A 1 -23.33 9.54 -9.92
N ASP A 2 -23.65 9.04 -11.10
CA ASP A 2 -24.92 9.37 -11.79
C ASP A 2 -26.17 8.74 -11.16
N MET A 3 -26.05 7.66 -10.39
CA MET A 3 -27.19 7.05 -9.68
C MET A 3 -27.63 7.78 -8.40
N LEU A 4 -26.74 8.58 -7.80
CA LEU A 4 -27.05 9.34 -6.57
C LEU A 4 -27.69 10.71 -6.86
N ASN A 5 -27.59 11.17 -8.10
CA ASN A 5 -28.20 12.42 -8.56
C ASN A 5 -29.50 12.21 -9.36
N SER A 6 -29.89 10.96 -9.63
CA SER A 6 -31.17 10.66 -10.24
C SER A 6 -32.28 10.66 -9.18
N GLU A 7 -33.28 11.44 -9.44
CA GLU A 7 -34.53 11.70 -8.70
C GLU A 7 -34.81 10.77 -7.50
N PRO A 8 -35.05 11.33 -6.29
CA PRO A 8 -35.35 10.55 -5.06
C PRO A 8 -36.47 9.52 -5.24
N ASP A 9 -37.36 9.75 -6.20
CA ASP A 9 -38.50 8.90 -6.51
C ASP A 9 -38.09 7.56 -7.19
N MET A 10 -37.01 7.53 -7.98
CA MET A 10 -36.56 6.31 -8.64
C MET A 10 -35.90 5.33 -7.66
N CYS A 11 -35.10 5.83 -6.72
CA CYS A 11 -34.52 5.02 -5.66
C CYS A 11 -35.59 4.42 -4.74
N GLN A 12 -36.64 5.18 -4.42
CA GLN A 12 -37.77 4.69 -3.66
C GLN A 12 -38.54 3.61 -4.40
N ARG A 13 -38.84 3.77 -5.69
CA ARG A 13 -39.56 2.76 -6.50
C ARG A 13 -38.78 1.46 -6.63
N VAL A 14 -37.46 1.52 -6.82
CA VAL A 14 -36.59 0.31 -6.86
C VAL A 14 -36.58 -0.39 -5.49
N LEU A 15 -36.41 0.35 -4.40
CA LEU A 15 -36.42 -0.20 -3.05
C LEU A 15 -37.77 -0.84 -2.68
N PHE A 16 -38.87 -0.19 -2.97
CA PHE A 16 -40.20 -0.69 -2.63
C PHE A 16 -40.69 -1.84 -3.51
N GLY A 17 -40.10 -2.02 -4.72
CA GLY A 17 -40.37 -3.16 -5.61
C GLY A 17 -39.69 -4.46 -5.20
N LEU A 18 -38.69 -4.40 -4.32
CA LEU A 18 -37.92 -5.59 -3.92
C LEU A 18 -38.58 -6.36 -2.76
N PRO A 19 -38.46 -7.70 -2.69
CA PRO A 19 -38.84 -8.50 -1.54
C PRO A 19 -38.19 -8.00 -0.23
N LYS A 20 -38.89 -8.15 0.91
CA LYS A 20 -38.46 -7.59 2.22
C LYS A 20 -37.01 -7.98 2.63
N HIS A 21 -36.60 -9.22 2.36
CA HIS A 21 -35.25 -9.71 2.65
C HIS A 21 -34.17 -9.09 1.75
N MET A 22 -34.51 -8.82 0.48
CA MET A 22 -33.60 -8.13 -0.44
C MET A 22 -33.44 -6.65 -0.12
N ARG A 23 -34.51 -5.99 0.35
CA ARG A 23 -34.42 -4.60 0.82
C ARG A 23 -33.46 -4.42 1.98
N LYS A 24 -33.52 -5.36 2.96
CA LYS A 24 -32.63 -5.32 4.11
C LYS A 24 -31.18 -5.48 3.68
N ASN A 25 -30.88 -6.49 2.87
CA ASN A 25 -29.51 -6.72 2.37
C ASN A 25 -28.98 -5.54 1.55
N LEU A 26 -29.83 -4.92 0.72
CA LEU A 26 -29.46 -3.74 -0.07
C LEU A 26 -29.19 -2.53 0.83
N LEU A 27 -30.03 -2.29 1.83
CA LEU A 27 -29.86 -1.20 2.79
C LEU A 27 -28.60 -1.41 3.66
N ASP A 28 -28.36 -2.64 4.12
CA ASP A 28 -27.16 -2.98 4.89
C ASP A 28 -25.87 -2.77 4.05
N ASN A 29 -25.92 -3.11 2.77
CA ASN A 29 -24.83 -2.85 1.82
C ASN A 29 -24.63 -1.36 1.55
N ILE A 30 -25.71 -0.59 1.36
CA ILE A 30 -25.65 0.87 1.18
C ILE A 30 -25.08 1.54 2.44
N VAL A 31 -25.54 1.15 3.62
CA VAL A 31 -25.03 1.68 4.90
C VAL A 31 -23.58 1.29 5.11
N GLY A 32 -23.19 0.07 4.74
CA GLY A 32 -21.80 -0.38 4.75
C GLY A 32 -20.94 0.45 3.79
N PHE A 33 -21.42 0.70 2.57
CA PHE A 33 -20.74 1.53 1.58
C PHE A 33 -20.62 3.00 2.04
N MET A 34 -21.69 3.57 2.63
CA MET A 34 -21.65 4.93 3.17
C MET A 34 -20.70 5.07 4.36
N LYS A 35 -20.61 4.04 5.23
CA LYS A 35 -19.61 4.01 6.31
C LYS A 35 -18.19 3.95 5.77
N LEU A 36 -17.92 3.08 4.79
CA LEU A 36 -16.63 3.00 4.11
C LEU A 36 -16.27 4.36 3.47
N ARG A 37 -17.22 5.02 2.82
CA ARG A 37 -17.00 6.34 2.21
C ARG A 37 -16.80 7.46 3.25
N GLN A 38 -17.45 7.37 4.40
CA GLN A 38 -17.18 8.28 5.53
C GLN A 38 -15.81 8.03 6.16
N GLU A 39 -15.41 6.77 6.30
CA GLU A 39 -14.08 6.40 6.75
C GLU A 39 -13.02 6.84 5.72
N GLU A 40 -13.27 6.67 4.42
CA GLU A 40 -12.43 7.20 3.35
C GLU A 40 -12.31 8.72 3.39
N LEU A 41 -13.40 9.45 3.62
CA LEU A 41 -13.39 10.91 3.76
C LEU A 41 -12.68 11.37 5.03
N GLN A 42 -12.81 10.64 6.15
CA GLN A 42 -12.06 10.92 7.37
C GLN A 42 -10.58 10.63 7.18
N ILE A 43 -10.25 9.53 6.51
CA ILE A 43 -8.90 9.18 6.09
C ILE A 43 -8.36 10.29 5.18
N TYR A 44 -9.09 10.70 4.15
CA TYR A 44 -8.70 11.75 3.22
C TYR A 44 -8.37 13.08 3.93
N ASN A 45 -9.14 13.46 4.94
CA ASN A 45 -8.90 14.66 5.75
C ASN A 45 -7.66 14.54 6.67
N GLN A 46 -7.15 13.33 6.93
CA GLN A 46 -5.92 13.10 7.69
C GLN A 46 -4.65 13.20 6.84
N PHE A 47 -4.77 13.17 5.50
CA PHE A 47 -3.67 13.22 4.54
C PHE A 47 -3.45 14.61 3.95
N VAL A 48 -3.47 15.64 4.78
CA VAL A 48 -3.26 17.00 4.33
C VAL A 48 -1.91 17.49 4.79
N TYR A 49 -1.02 17.80 3.84
CA TYR A 49 0.22 18.51 4.06
C TYR A 49 0.06 19.95 3.59
N ASP A 50 0.25 20.92 4.48
CA ASP A 50 0.13 22.37 4.18
C ASP A 50 -1.16 22.73 3.40
N GLY A 51 -2.28 22.16 3.82
CA GLY A 51 -3.59 22.36 3.17
C GLY A 51 -3.77 21.61 1.85
N GLN A 52 -2.80 20.78 1.43
CA GLN A 52 -2.90 19.98 0.21
C GLN A 52 -2.99 18.47 0.54
N PRO A 53 -3.89 17.71 -0.13
CA PRO A 53 -4.01 16.30 0.12
C PRO A 53 -2.76 15.54 -0.34
N LEU A 54 -2.42 14.46 0.38
CA LEU A 54 -1.48 13.46 -0.07
C LEU A 54 -2.26 12.35 -0.80
N VAL A 55 -1.99 12.17 -2.09
CA VAL A 55 -2.77 11.30 -2.98
C VAL A 55 -1.94 10.05 -3.30
N PRO A 56 -2.37 8.85 -2.86
CA PRO A 56 -1.75 7.60 -3.27
C PRO A 56 -2.15 7.28 -4.72
N CYS A 57 -1.18 6.95 -5.56
CA CYS A 57 -1.36 6.67 -6.98
C CYS A 57 -0.74 5.33 -7.35
N ILE A 58 -1.43 4.58 -8.21
CA ILE A 58 -0.90 3.37 -8.85
C ILE A 58 -0.10 3.81 -10.07
N GLU A 59 1.17 3.46 -10.10
CA GLU A 59 2.00 3.72 -11.28
C GLU A 59 1.91 2.53 -12.25
N LYS A 60 1.93 2.85 -13.53
CA LYS A 60 1.99 1.83 -14.59
C LYS A 60 3.45 1.46 -14.85
N ASN A 61 3.67 0.24 -15.31
CA ASN A 61 4.95 -0.16 -15.88
C ASN A 61 5.27 0.78 -17.06
N GLN A 62 6.51 1.22 -17.21
CA GLN A 62 7.01 2.30 -18.06
C GLN A 62 6.83 3.68 -17.41
N ILE A 63 7.66 3.94 -16.43
CA ILE A 63 7.78 5.25 -15.82
C ILE A 63 8.74 6.13 -16.63
N SER A 64 8.47 7.44 -16.66
CA SER A 64 9.37 8.40 -17.27
C SER A 64 10.65 8.58 -16.44
N ASP A 65 11.72 9.03 -17.06
CA ASP A 65 12.99 9.32 -16.40
C ASP A 65 12.81 10.29 -15.22
N ASP A 66 11.96 11.31 -15.36
CA ASP A 66 11.66 12.27 -14.30
C ASP A 66 11.04 11.57 -13.05
N VAL A 67 10.16 10.61 -13.27
CA VAL A 67 9.56 9.81 -12.18
C VAL A 67 10.64 8.93 -11.56
N ALA A 68 11.45 8.24 -12.36
CA ALA A 68 12.53 7.39 -11.87
C ALA A 68 13.53 8.18 -11.02
N ASP A 69 13.93 9.37 -11.45
CA ASP A 69 14.83 10.27 -10.72
C ASP A 69 14.20 10.75 -9.40
N ALA A 70 12.90 11.10 -9.41
CA ALA A 70 12.19 11.48 -8.18
C ALA A 70 12.15 10.33 -7.18
N LEU A 71 11.83 9.10 -7.64
CA LEU A 71 11.83 7.89 -6.79
C LEU A 71 13.23 7.61 -6.23
N LEU A 72 14.26 7.68 -7.07
CA LEU A 72 15.64 7.44 -6.66
C LEU A 72 16.12 8.48 -5.63
N SER A 73 15.70 9.74 -5.77
CA SER A 73 15.99 10.79 -4.80
C SER A 73 15.44 10.44 -3.41
N ILE A 74 14.19 9.99 -3.34
CA ILE A 74 13.53 9.57 -2.09
C ILE A 74 14.16 8.28 -1.55
N TYR A 75 14.48 7.33 -2.44
CA TYR A 75 15.09 6.06 -2.08
C TYR A 75 16.44 6.22 -1.36
N ARG A 76 17.22 7.21 -1.76
CA ARG A 76 18.51 7.54 -1.13
C ARG A 76 18.39 8.08 0.29
N GLU A 77 17.19 8.52 0.72
CA GLU A 77 16.94 8.91 2.10
C GLU A 77 16.74 7.71 3.04
N LEU A 78 16.53 6.49 2.50
CA LEU A 78 16.45 5.28 3.31
C LEU A 78 17.81 4.95 3.97
N PRO A 79 17.79 4.27 5.13
CA PRO A 79 19.02 3.74 5.73
C PRO A 79 19.75 2.79 4.77
N LYS A 80 21.07 2.94 4.66
CA LYS A 80 21.91 2.16 3.74
C LYS A 80 21.68 0.63 3.76
N PRO A 81 21.50 -0.03 4.92
CA PRO A 81 21.24 -1.47 4.95
C PRO A 81 19.94 -1.91 4.26
N LEU A 82 19.04 -0.97 3.97
CA LEU A 82 17.76 -1.21 3.29
C LEU A 82 17.78 -0.80 1.82
N GLN A 83 18.89 -0.25 1.33
CA GLN A 83 19.04 0.16 -0.06
C GLN A 83 19.64 -0.99 -0.88
N PHE A 84 19.03 -1.25 -2.03
CA PHE A 84 19.67 -1.98 -3.13
C PHE A 84 20.61 -1.04 -3.90
N THR A 85 21.39 -1.60 -4.81
CA THR A 85 22.21 -0.76 -5.68
C THR A 85 21.31 0.14 -6.55
N ARG A 86 21.88 1.24 -7.08
CA ARG A 86 21.15 2.13 -7.99
C ARG A 86 20.63 1.36 -9.21
N ASP A 87 21.47 0.49 -9.75
CA ASP A 87 21.19 -0.20 -11.00
C ASP A 87 20.09 -1.26 -10.76
N ASP A 88 20.15 -2.03 -9.68
CA ASP A 88 19.08 -2.95 -9.26
C ASP A 88 17.75 -2.21 -9.04
N PHE A 89 17.81 -0.99 -8.44
CA PHE A 89 16.61 -0.20 -8.22
C PHE A 89 15.96 0.22 -9.53
N ILE A 90 16.75 0.75 -10.48
CA ILE A 90 16.25 1.19 -11.79
C ILE A 90 15.74 -0.01 -12.61
N GLU A 91 16.52 -1.11 -12.69
CA GLU A 91 16.11 -2.31 -13.40
C GLU A 91 14.79 -2.86 -12.88
N SER A 92 14.58 -2.83 -11.56
CA SER A 92 13.33 -3.30 -10.97
C SER A 92 12.11 -2.44 -11.29
N LEU A 93 12.28 -1.20 -11.72
CA LEU A 93 11.16 -0.33 -12.13
C LEU A 93 10.59 -0.73 -13.49
N ASP A 94 11.41 -1.32 -14.35
CA ASP A 94 11.02 -1.81 -15.68
C ASP A 94 10.45 -3.24 -15.66
N ASP A 95 10.56 -3.93 -14.53
CA ASP A 95 10.04 -5.29 -14.38
C ASP A 95 8.51 -5.29 -14.35
N PRO A 96 7.83 -6.02 -15.28
CA PRO A 96 6.37 -6.05 -15.37
C PRO A 96 5.67 -6.67 -14.15
N GLU A 97 6.39 -7.43 -13.31
CA GLU A 97 5.85 -7.99 -12.07
C GLU A 97 6.02 -7.05 -10.87
N THR A 98 6.77 -5.96 -11.03
CA THR A 98 6.89 -4.94 -10.00
C THR A 98 5.58 -4.19 -9.81
N ILE A 99 5.18 -4.07 -8.56
CA ILE A 99 4.07 -3.22 -8.12
C ILE A 99 4.69 -1.93 -7.58
N LEU A 100 4.31 -0.81 -8.16
CA LEU A 100 4.76 0.51 -7.77
C LEU A 100 3.58 1.42 -7.48
N ASN A 101 3.60 2.04 -6.31
CA ASN A 101 2.67 3.12 -5.96
C ASN A 101 3.46 4.34 -5.51
N THR A 102 2.98 5.51 -5.87
CA THR A 102 3.54 6.79 -5.43
C THR A 102 2.59 7.52 -4.49
N LEU A 103 3.15 8.37 -3.65
CA LEU A 103 2.42 9.35 -2.86
C LEU A 103 2.70 10.73 -3.44
N ARG A 104 1.67 11.44 -3.84
CA ARG A 104 1.77 12.74 -4.52
C ARG A 104 1.07 13.85 -3.74
N VAL A 105 1.52 15.08 -3.90
CA VAL A 105 0.93 16.24 -3.24
C VAL A 105 -0.11 16.88 -4.15
N GLY A 106 -1.28 17.17 -3.63
CA GLY A 106 -2.36 17.89 -4.29
C GLY A 106 -3.21 17.02 -5.20
N ASN A 107 -2.63 16.33 -6.17
CA ASN A 107 -3.33 15.49 -7.14
C ASN A 107 -2.40 14.44 -7.78
N ALA A 108 -2.97 13.60 -8.65
CA ALA A 108 -2.24 12.51 -9.32
C ALA A 108 -1.08 12.96 -10.24
N SER A 109 -1.01 14.21 -10.61
CA SER A 109 0.09 14.81 -11.39
C SER A 109 1.03 15.65 -10.52
N GLY A 110 0.79 15.71 -9.21
CA GLY A 110 1.57 16.49 -8.27
C GLY A 110 2.96 15.89 -7.99
N PRO A 111 3.80 16.62 -7.26
CA PRO A 111 5.14 16.16 -6.89
C PRO A 111 5.09 14.85 -6.11
N ILE A 112 6.01 13.93 -6.42
CA ILE A 112 6.16 12.67 -5.70
C ILE A 112 6.90 12.93 -4.38
N VAL A 113 6.32 12.47 -3.28
CA VAL A 113 6.86 12.63 -1.92
C VAL A 113 7.01 11.32 -1.17
N GLY A 114 6.65 10.22 -1.80
CA GLY A 114 6.83 8.89 -1.27
C GLY A 114 6.47 7.81 -2.27
N PHE A 115 6.85 6.57 -1.97
CA PHE A 115 6.46 5.43 -2.77
C PHE A 115 6.50 4.13 -1.97
N SER A 116 5.81 3.11 -2.48
CA SER A 116 5.94 1.70 -2.12
C SER A 116 6.23 0.91 -3.39
N LYS A 117 7.23 0.04 -3.35
CA LYS A 117 7.65 -0.80 -4.47
C LYS A 117 7.87 -2.23 -3.98
N GLY A 118 7.60 -3.20 -4.83
CA GLY A 118 7.87 -4.59 -4.52
C GLY A 118 7.49 -5.53 -5.65
N GLY A 119 7.89 -6.79 -5.52
CA GLY A 119 7.67 -7.82 -6.53
C GLY A 119 7.67 -9.22 -5.91
N PRO A 120 7.57 -10.30 -6.74
CA PRO A 120 7.66 -11.68 -6.25
C PRO A 120 8.90 -11.89 -5.38
N LEU A 121 8.74 -12.59 -4.24
CA LEU A 121 9.85 -12.85 -3.31
C LEU A 121 11.03 -13.54 -3.99
N GLU A 122 10.75 -14.34 -5.01
CA GLU A 122 11.72 -15.12 -5.78
C GLU A 122 12.74 -14.25 -6.51
N LYS A 123 12.40 -13.02 -6.85
CA LYS A 123 13.27 -12.05 -7.55
C LYS A 123 14.28 -11.34 -6.64
N TYR A 124 14.07 -11.40 -5.33
CA TYR A 124 14.91 -10.69 -4.37
C TYR A 124 15.97 -11.59 -3.79
N HIS A 125 17.22 -11.19 -3.87
CA HIS A 125 18.34 -11.83 -3.21
C HIS A 125 18.74 -11.03 -1.97
N PHE A 126 18.56 -11.62 -0.81
CA PHE A 126 18.96 -11.02 0.46
C PHE A 126 20.14 -11.81 1.04
N ASP A 127 21.09 -11.12 1.60
CA ASP A 127 22.09 -11.74 2.48
C ASP A 127 21.45 -11.98 3.87
N LEU A 128 20.43 -12.82 3.88
CA LEU A 128 19.76 -13.26 5.09
C LEU A 128 20.51 -14.45 5.65
N LYS A 129 20.77 -14.43 6.96
CA LYS A 129 21.30 -15.59 7.70
C LYS A 129 20.27 -16.73 7.85
N PHE A 130 19.21 -16.71 7.07
CA PHE A 130 18.15 -17.72 7.05
C PHE A 130 17.47 -17.72 5.67
N GLU A 131 16.88 -18.84 5.32
CA GLU A 131 16.06 -18.97 4.12
C GLU A 131 14.58 -18.74 4.45
N ASP A 132 13.90 -17.93 3.65
CA ASP A 132 12.46 -17.75 3.80
C ASP A 132 11.70 -18.99 3.31
N LYS A 133 10.90 -19.60 4.18
CA LYS A 133 10.12 -20.83 3.89
C LYS A 133 9.17 -20.71 2.70
N ASN A 134 8.84 -19.49 2.28
CA ASN A 134 7.94 -19.24 1.16
C ASN A 134 8.69 -19.03 -0.16
N ARG A 135 10.00 -18.90 -0.14
CA ARG A 135 10.79 -18.83 -1.36
C ARG A 135 10.56 -20.09 -2.22
N GLY A 136 10.34 -19.89 -3.51
CA GLY A 136 10.02 -20.96 -4.46
C GLY A 136 8.56 -21.42 -4.46
N LYS A 137 7.69 -20.83 -3.63
CA LYS A 137 6.25 -21.15 -3.61
C LYS A 137 5.40 -20.22 -4.48
N ASN A 138 5.96 -19.16 -5.01
CA ASN A 138 5.28 -18.16 -5.85
C ASN A 138 3.97 -17.63 -5.22
N ASN A 139 3.91 -17.54 -3.92
CA ASN A 139 2.74 -17.12 -3.16
C ASN A 139 2.99 -15.92 -2.24
N THR A 140 4.19 -15.37 -2.28
CA THR A 140 4.64 -14.29 -1.41
C THR A 140 5.23 -13.16 -2.23
N ILE A 141 4.79 -11.94 -1.93
CA ILE A 141 5.36 -10.72 -2.47
C ILE A 141 6.35 -10.14 -1.46
N PHE A 142 7.44 -9.57 -1.93
CA PHE A 142 8.31 -8.75 -1.10
C PHE A 142 7.97 -7.28 -1.32
N LEU A 143 7.62 -6.59 -0.26
CA LEU A 143 7.50 -5.13 -0.23
C LEU A 143 8.85 -4.57 0.22
N GLU A 144 9.49 -3.81 -0.64
CA GLU A 144 10.63 -2.99 -0.24
C GLU A 144 10.20 -1.97 0.83
N PRO A 145 11.11 -1.46 1.67
CA PRO A 145 10.73 -0.46 2.66
C PRO A 145 10.00 0.71 2.00
N VAL A 146 8.85 1.05 2.56
CA VAL A 146 8.11 2.23 2.12
C VAL A 146 8.96 3.46 2.37
N ALA A 147 9.19 4.25 1.35
CA ALA A 147 10.00 5.46 1.40
C ALA A 147 9.12 6.71 1.35
N ILE A 148 9.32 7.60 2.31
CA ILE A 148 8.65 8.91 2.38
C ILE A 148 9.72 9.97 2.55
N LYS A 149 9.67 11.00 1.72
CA LYS A 149 10.58 12.14 1.74
C LYS A 149 10.53 12.85 3.10
N ASN A 150 11.69 13.30 3.58
CA ASN A 150 11.77 14.12 4.78
C ASN A 150 10.82 15.32 4.69
N GLY A 151 10.15 15.64 5.80
CA GLY A 151 9.13 16.70 5.87
C GLY A 151 7.69 16.23 5.60
N TYR A 152 7.50 15.01 5.07
CA TYR A 152 6.16 14.43 4.83
C TYR A 152 5.83 13.27 5.78
N TRP A 153 6.63 13.10 6.82
CA TRP A 153 6.41 12.07 7.85
C TRP A 153 5.30 12.52 8.82
N GLY A 154 4.57 11.56 9.38
CA GLY A 154 3.52 11.84 10.36
C GLY A 154 2.14 12.12 9.74
N PHE A 155 2.03 12.26 8.43
CA PHE A 155 0.77 12.50 7.71
C PHE A 155 0.11 11.21 7.21
N HIS A 156 0.42 10.08 7.80
CA HIS A 156 -0.10 8.74 7.50
C HIS A 156 0.12 8.23 6.06
N GLY A 157 0.78 8.99 5.18
CA GLY A 157 0.99 8.62 3.77
C GLY A 157 1.67 7.27 3.57
N GLY A 158 2.64 6.91 4.41
CA GLY A 158 3.30 5.60 4.37
C GLY A 158 2.36 4.44 4.69
N ARG A 159 1.37 4.63 5.55
CA ARG A 159 0.32 3.65 5.83
C ARG A 159 -0.54 3.44 4.58
N GLU A 160 -0.96 4.50 3.94
CA GLU A 160 -1.89 4.44 2.81
C GLU A 160 -1.28 3.80 1.57
N ILE A 161 -0.08 4.21 1.18
CA ILE A 161 0.57 3.56 0.03
C ILE A 161 0.89 2.09 0.30
N ARG A 162 1.15 1.71 1.57
CA ARG A 162 1.29 0.31 1.96
C ARG A 162 -0.03 -0.45 1.86
N GLN A 163 -1.15 0.15 2.28
CA GLN A 163 -2.47 -0.47 2.14
C GLN A 163 -2.84 -0.63 0.67
N LEU A 164 -2.61 0.39 -0.15
CA LEU A 164 -2.82 0.32 -1.60
C LEU A 164 -1.99 -0.81 -2.23
N PHE A 165 -0.73 -0.95 -1.82
CA PHE A 165 0.14 -2.05 -2.25
C PHE A 165 -0.46 -3.40 -1.86
N MET A 166 -0.88 -3.58 -0.61
CA MET A 166 -1.47 -4.83 -0.13
C MET A 166 -2.74 -5.20 -0.89
N MET A 167 -3.62 -4.24 -1.19
CA MET A 167 -4.83 -4.48 -2.00
C MET A 167 -4.49 -4.99 -3.40
N GLN A 168 -3.49 -4.41 -4.07
CA GLN A 168 -3.04 -4.87 -5.38
C GLN A 168 -2.45 -6.29 -5.32
N VAL A 169 -1.66 -6.57 -4.29
CA VAL A 169 -1.05 -7.88 -4.05
C VAL A 169 -2.13 -8.95 -3.82
N GLN A 170 -3.15 -8.65 -3.02
CA GLN A 170 -4.30 -9.52 -2.81
C GLN A 170 -5.07 -9.79 -4.11
N SER A 171 -5.29 -8.76 -4.91
CA SER A 171 -5.98 -8.90 -6.22
C SER A 171 -5.23 -9.77 -7.22
N LYS A 172 -3.90 -9.85 -7.09
CA LYS A 172 -3.03 -10.75 -7.88
C LYS A 172 -2.98 -12.18 -7.33
N GLY A 173 -3.65 -12.47 -6.19
CA GLY A 173 -3.74 -13.81 -5.61
C GLY A 173 -2.58 -14.23 -4.71
N TYR A 174 -1.68 -13.33 -4.35
CA TYR A 174 -0.65 -13.62 -3.34
C TYR A 174 -1.29 -13.82 -1.97
N LYS A 175 -0.72 -14.72 -1.18
CA LYS A 175 -1.22 -15.08 0.16
C LYS A 175 -0.45 -14.39 1.28
N PHE A 176 0.77 -13.97 1.00
CA PHE A 176 1.67 -13.38 1.97
C PHE A 176 2.40 -12.17 1.40
N MET A 177 2.69 -11.23 2.28
CA MET A 177 3.62 -10.14 2.03
C MET A 177 4.73 -10.20 3.07
N THR A 178 5.97 -10.01 2.65
CA THR A 178 7.12 -9.89 3.52
C THR A 178 7.85 -8.58 3.29
N SER A 179 8.53 -8.07 4.31
CA SER A 179 9.24 -6.79 4.26
C SER A 179 10.21 -6.65 5.43
N PHE A 180 10.97 -5.58 5.44
CA PHE A 180 11.72 -5.11 6.60
C PHE A 180 11.00 -3.92 7.26
N ALA A 181 11.01 -3.86 8.58
CA ALA A 181 10.55 -2.70 9.34
C ALA A 181 11.30 -2.56 10.66
N MET A 182 11.19 -1.40 11.27
CA MET A 182 11.71 -1.19 12.63
C MET A 182 10.98 -2.12 13.61
N ARG A 183 11.70 -2.62 14.59
CA ARG A 183 11.20 -3.60 15.56
C ARG A 183 10.00 -3.10 16.35
N ASP A 184 10.04 -1.88 16.80
CA ASP A 184 8.95 -1.21 17.51
C ASP A 184 7.67 -1.12 16.65
N VAL A 185 7.82 -0.81 15.35
CA VAL A 185 6.70 -0.79 14.40
C VAL A 185 6.09 -2.18 14.21
N ILE A 186 6.93 -3.23 14.17
CA ILE A 186 6.45 -4.61 14.07
C ILE A 186 5.73 -5.03 15.35
N ASP A 187 6.27 -4.67 16.52
CA ASP A 187 5.67 -5.00 17.81
C ASP A 187 4.33 -4.30 18.00
N GLU A 188 4.19 -3.06 17.53
CA GLU A 188 2.90 -2.37 17.50
C GLU A 188 1.90 -3.04 16.54
N ARG A 189 2.35 -3.43 15.35
CA ARG A 189 1.51 -4.18 14.40
C ARG A 189 1.04 -5.51 14.97
N LYS A 190 1.88 -6.25 15.67
CA LYS A 190 1.48 -7.51 16.32
C LYS A 190 0.38 -7.31 17.36
N LYS A 191 0.35 -6.17 18.05
CA LYS A 191 -0.69 -5.85 19.03
C LYS A 191 -2.03 -5.54 18.35
N ASN A 192 -1.99 -4.83 17.23
CA ASN A 192 -3.15 -4.28 16.55
C ASN A 192 -3.61 -5.13 15.36
N ASP A 193 -2.72 -5.93 14.78
CA ASP A 193 -2.94 -6.69 13.56
C ASP A 193 -2.44 -8.14 13.76
N LYS A 194 -3.39 -9.07 13.86
CA LYS A 194 -3.09 -10.50 14.06
C LYS A 194 -2.47 -11.17 12.81
N ASN A 195 -2.30 -10.44 11.72
CA ASN A 195 -1.83 -10.97 10.45
C ASN A 195 -0.30 -11.14 10.37
N VAL A 196 0.45 -10.64 11.36
CA VAL A 196 1.89 -10.86 11.45
C VAL A 196 2.15 -12.31 11.89
N VAL A 197 2.56 -13.15 10.94
CA VAL A 197 2.72 -14.61 11.17
C VAL A 197 4.17 -15.07 11.32
N PHE A 198 5.13 -14.19 11.01
CA PHE A 198 6.56 -14.51 11.13
C PHE A 198 7.37 -13.23 11.34
N VAL A 199 8.36 -13.30 12.23
CA VAL A 199 9.35 -12.23 12.46
C VAL A 199 10.71 -12.85 12.69
N LYS A 200 11.75 -12.29 12.08
CA LYS A 200 13.14 -12.66 12.26
C LYS A 200 14.00 -11.42 12.41
N LYS A 201 14.84 -11.38 13.43
CA LYS A 201 15.82 -10.32 13.60
C LYS A 201 16.74 -10.25 12.39
N PHE A 202 16.85 -9.08 11.78
CA PHE A 202 17.74 -8.82 10.66
C PHE A 202 19.03 -8.17 11.15
N ASP A 203 18.92 -7.08 11.90
CA ASP A 203 20.07 -6.53 12.61
C ASP A 203 19.86 -6.57 14.13
N PRO A 204 20.93 -6.49 14.94
CA PRO A 204 20.83 -6.58 16.39
C PRO A 204 20.07 -5.39 17.01
N GLU A 205 20.03 -4.25 16.34
CA GLU A 205 19.61 -3.00 16.99
C GLU A 205 18.22 -2.54 16.61
N ARG A 206 17.81 -2.63 15.32
CA ARG A 206 16.68 -1.84 14.86
C ARG A 206 15.70 -2.51 13.91
N TRP A 207 16.16 -3.34 12.99
CA TRP A 207 15.37 -3.84 11.87
C TRP A 207 15.10 -5.31 11.97
N ASP A 208 13.86 -5.70 11.69
CA ASP A 208 13.46 -7.10 11.60
C ASP A 208 12.81 -7.37 10.24
N TYR A 209 13.04 -8.58 9.74
CA TYR A 209 12.30 -9.13 8.61
C TYR A 209 11.00 -9.71 9.13
N PHE A 210 9.89 -9.43 8.49
CA PHE A 210 8.58 -9.93 8.92
C PHE A 210 7.72 -10.35 7.75
N ARG A 211 6.73 -11.19 8.04
CA ARG A 211 5.71 -11.63 7.09
C ARG A 211 4.34 -11.43 7.68
N VAL A 212 3.40 -10.99 6.81
CA VAL A 212 1.98 -10.91 7.11
C VAL A 212 1.19 -11.83 6.18
N THR A 213 0.07 -12.35 6.67
CA THR A 213 -0.97 -12.94 5.83
C THR A 213 -1.80 -11.82 5.22
N LEU A 214 -2.14 -11.93 3.95
CA LEU A 214 -2.94 -10.98 3.20
C LEU A 214 -4.43 -11.32 3.26
#